data_163eaad407178b35e2e7cbf005c2e6e5
#
_entry.id   163eaad407178b35e2e7cbf005c2e6e5
#
_cell.length_a   1.000
_cell.length_b   1.000
_cell.length_c   1.000
_cell.angle_alpha   90.00
_cell.angle_beta   90.00
_cell.angle_gamma   90.00
#
_symmetry.space_group_name_H-M   'P 1'
#
loop_
_entity.id
_entity.type
_entity.pdbx_description
1 polymer ?
#
loop_
_entity_poly.entity_id
_entity_poly.type
_entity_poly.pdbx_seq_one_letter_code
_entity_poly.pdbx_strand_id
1 'polypeptide(L)'
;MATITMAKQNGSSVSVKYGNSTMNLSGTLIGFTANAVFIQNNRTVFIHIIKNNNLVPNGKNIQLTNDNEVKMYGNRIGIKKGAMIHLYDETGKVVGQTMAR
;
A
#
# COMPACT_ATOMS: atom_id res chain seq x y z
N MET A 1 -19.40 -7.71 4.24
CA MET A 1 -18.31 -6.71 4.24
C MET A 1 -17.44 -6.90 3.01
N ALA A 2 -17.17 -5.84 2.30
CA ALA A 2 -16.32 -5.92 1.12
C ALA A 2 -14.87 -6.15 1.50
N THR A 3 -14.18 -6.97 0.73
CA THR A 3 -12.74 -7.19 0.87
C THR A 3 -12.08 -7.05 -0.48
N ILE A 4 -10.81 -6.70 -0.47
CA ILE A 4 -10.02 -6.64 -1.70
C ILE A 4 -9.66 -8.06 -2.10
N THR A 5 -10.08 -8.45 -3.30
CA THR A 5 -9.85 -9.80 -3.82
C THR A 5 -8.74 -9.84 -4.86
N MET A 6 -8.46 -8.69 -5.51
CA MET A 6 -7.42 -8.62 -6.51
C MET A 6 -6.96 -7.19 -6.70
N ALA A 7 -5.67 -7.02 -6.95
CA ALA A 7 -5.11 -5.76 -7.41
C ALA A 7 -4.12 -6.08 -8.53
N LYS A 8 -4.22 -5.38 -9.64
CA LYS A 8 -3.42 -5.67 -10.83
C LYS A 8 -2.87 -4.41 -11.44
N GLN A 9 -1.60 -4.42 -11.77
CA GLN A 9 -0.95 -3.31 -12.47
C GLN A 9 -1.34 -3.32 -13.95
N ASN A 10 -1.81 -2.18 -14.44
CA ASN A 10 -2.14 -1.96 -15.83
C ASN A 10 -1.46 -0.68 -16.30
N GLY A 11 -0.28 -0.81 -16.91
CA GLY A 11 0.48 0.38 -17.32
C GLY A 11 0.82 1.24 -16.13
N SER A 12 0.35 2.48 -16.11
CA SER A 12 0.60 3.43 -15.02
C SER A 12 -0.53 3.50 -14.01
N SER A 13 -1.48 2.57 -14.07
CA SER A 13 -2.59 2.51 -13.13
C SER A 13 -2.74 1.13 -12.53
N VAL A 14 -3.51 1.03 -11.46
CA VAL A 14 -3.77 -0.21 -10.75
C VAL A 14 -5.27 -0.43 -10.68
N SER A 15 -5.72 -1.60 -11.13
CA SER A 15 -7.12 -2.01 -10.99
C SER A 15 -7.27 -2.79 -9.69
N VAL A 16 -8.16 -2.33 -8.82
CA VAL A 16 -8.42 -2.96 -7.52
C VAL A 16 -9.86 -3.45 -7.51
N LYS A 17 -10.00 -4.75 -7.27
CA LYS A 17 -11.33 -5.37 -7.18
C LYS A 17 -11.68 -5.62 -5.71
N TYR A 18 -12.83 -5.11 -5.29
CA TYR A 18 -13.31 -5.28 -3.92
C TYR A 18 -14.82 -5.46 -3.95
N GLY A 19 -15.30 -6.48 -3.25
CA GLY A 19 -16.71 -6.83 -3.33
C GLY A 19 -17.13 -7.08 -4.78
N ASN A 20 -18.15 -6.36 -5.24
CA ASN A 20 -18.61 -6.40 -6.63
C ASN A 20 -18.17 -5.17 -7.43
N SER A 21 -17.22 -4.41 -6.90
CA SER A 21 -16.78 -3.14 -7.50
C SER A 21 -15.34 -3.22 -7.97
N THR A 22 -14.97 -2.33 -8.88
CA THR A 22 -13.60 -2.18 -9.34
C THR A 22 -13.26 -0.69 -9.35
N MET A 23 -12.07 -0.37 -8.86
CA MET A 23 -11.56 0.99 -8.87
C MET A 23 -10.19 1.04 -9.52
N ASN A 24 -9.92 2.07 -10.30
CA ASN A 24 -8.61 2.30 -10.90
C ASN A 24 -7.90 3.42 -10.16
N LEU A 25 -6.66 3.18 -9.78
CA LEU A 25 -5.84 4.12 -9.04
C LEU A 25 -4.54 4.36 -9.80
N SER A 26 -4.10 5.61 -9.86
CA SER A 26 -2.85 5.94 -10.55
C SER A 26 -1.65 5.58 -9.69
N GLY A 27 -0.62 5.02 -10.31
CA GLY A 27 0.64 4.72 -9.64
C GLY A 27 1.10 3.29 -9.86
N THR A 28 2.01 2.86 -9.00
CA THR A 28 2.61 1.53 -9.05
C THR A 28 2.13 0.72 -7.86
N LEU A 29 1.61 -0.47 -8.14
CA LEU A 29 1.13 -1.36 -7.08
C LEU A 29 2.31 -1.89 -6.28
N ILE A 30 2.27 -1.70 -4.96
CA ILE A 30 3.21 -2.30 -4.03
C ILE A 30 2.67 -3.63 -3.53
N GLY A 31 1.40 -3.64 -3.12
CA GLY A 31 0.74 -4.84 -2.66
C GLY A 31 -0.62 -4.52 -2.06
N PHE A 32 -1.30 -5.55 -1.58
CA PHE A 32 -2.61 -5.36 -0.96
C PHE A 32 -2.88 -6.46 0.07
N THR A 33 -3.80 -6.13 0.97
CA THR A 33 -4.36 -7.10 1.91
C THR A 33 -5.87 -7.15 1.68
N ALA A 34 -6.58 -7.90 2.48
CA ALA A 34 -8.04 -7.95 2.35
C ALA A 34 -8.69 -6.59 2.60
N ASN A 35 -8.03 -5.70 3.36
CA ASN A 35 -8.61 -4.43 3.80
C ASN A 35 -7.92 -3.20 3.26
N ALA A 36 -6.77 -3.34 2.60
CA ALA A 36 -5.99 -2.18 2.16
C ALA A 36 -5.20 -2.48 0.90
N VAL A 37 -4.94 -1.43 0.12
CA VAL A 37 -4.03 -1.49 -1.02
C VAL A 37 -3.00 -0.37 -0.89
N PHE A 38 -1.75 -0.69 -1.21
CA PHE A 38 -0.62 0.23 -1.10
C PHE A 38 -0.12 0.55 -2.51
N ILE A 39 -0.12 1.83 -2.84
CA ILE A 39 0.24 2.31 -4.18
C ILE A 39 1.27 3.41 -4.04
N GLN A 40 2.36 3.29 -4.79
CA GLN A 40 3.39 4.33 -4.84
C GLN A 40 3.16 5.21 -6.07
N ASN A 41 3.09 6.51 -5.85
CA ASN A 41 3.02 7.48 -6.92
C ASN A 41 4.09 8.52 -6.65
N ASN A 42 5.07 8.62 -7.55
CA ASN A 42 6.28 9.41 -7.33
C ASN A 42 7.00 8.91 -6.08
N ARG A 43 7.18 9.77 -5.09
CA ARG A 43 7.87 9.41 -3.83
C ARG A 43 6.90 9.33 -2.66
N THR A 44 5.65 9.03 -2.94
CA THR A 44 4.63 8.95 -1.90
C THR A 44 3.92 7.61 -1.99
N VAL A 45 3.77 6.93 -0.87
CA VAL A 45 2.96 5.72 -0.77
C VAL A 45 1.58 6.13 -0.29
N PHE A 46 0.58 5.83 -1.09
CA PHE A 46 -0.83 6.09 -0.77
C PHE A 46 -1.46 4.80 -0.29
N ILE A 47 -2.19 4.88 0.81
CA ILE A 47 -2.88 3.74 1.39
C ILE A 47 -4.37 3.96 1.22
N HIS A 48 -5.03 3.03 0.53
CA HIS A 48 -6.49 3.02 0.40
C HIS A 48 -7.03 1.86 1.20
N ILE A 49 -8.09 2.09 1.95
CA ILE A 49 -8.68 1.09 2.84
C ILE A 49 -10.14 0.89 2.50
N ILE A 50 -10.68 -0.25 2.92
CA ILE A 50 -12.11 -0.53 2.82
C ILE A 50 -12.80 0.10 4.03
N LYS A 51 -13.73 0.99 3.75
CA LYS A 51 -14.54 1.64 4.77
C LYS A 51 -15.97 1.73 4.27
N ASN A 52 -16.91 1.18 5.03
CA ASN A 52 -18.33 1.13 4.65
C ASN A 52 -18.52 0.49 3.27
N ASN A 53 -17.80 -0.60 3.00
CA ASN A 53 -17.82 -1.35 1.73
C ASN A 53 -17.31 -0.56 0.54
N ASN A 54 -16.60 0.54 0.77
CA ASN A 54 -15.98 1.35 -0.29
C ASN A 54 -14.48 1.45 -0.08
N LEU A 55 -13.76 1.53 -1.18
CA LEU A 55 -12.32 1.75 -1.14
C LEU A 55 -12.07 3.26 -1.12
N VAL A 56 -11.48 3.75 -0.04
CA VAL A 56 -11.25 5.18 0.16
C VAL A 56 -9.81 5.42 0.62
N PRO A 57 -9.23 6.60 0.31
CA PRO A 57 -7.92 6.94 0.87
C PRO A 57 -8.04 7.10 2.38
N ASN A 58 -7.07 6.57 3.12
CA ASN A 58 -7.14 6.63 4.58
C ASN A 58 -6.61 7.94 5.16
N GLY A 59 -6.12 8.84 4.29
CA GLY A 59 -5.59 10.13 4.73
C GLY A 59 -4.16 10.08 5.24
N LYS A 60 -3.56 8.91 5.31
CA LYS A 60 -2.17 8.75 5.76
C LYS A 60 -1.31 8.34 4.58
N ASN A 61 -0.39 9.21 4.22
CA ASN A 61 0.55 8.97 3.14
C ASN A 61 1.95 8.83 3.74
N ILE A 62 2.74 7.95 3.15
CA ILE A 62 4.12 7.75 3.59
C ILE A 62 5.02 8.42 2.58
N GLN A 63 5.78 9.42 3.02
CA GLN A 63 6.70 10.13 2.14
C GLN A 63 8.01 9.36 2.06
N LEU A 64 8.44 9.10 0.83
CA LEU A 64 9.71 8.41 0.58
C LEU A 64 10.81 9.44 0.33
N THR A 65 12.03 9.09 0.74
CA THR A 65 13.23 9.84 0.38
C THR A 65 13.94 9.11 -0.75
N ASN A 66 15.04 9.69 -1.23
CA ASN A 66 15.80 9.07 -2.32
C ASN A 66 16.22 7.65 -1.95
N ASP A 67 16.11 6.75 -2.92
CA ASP A 67 16.60 5.38 -2.81
C ASP A 67 15.92 4.50 -1.76
N ASN A 68 14.76 4.92 -1.28
CA ASN A 68 13.96 4.03 -0.43
C ASN A 68 13.34 2.92 -1.27
N GLU A 69 13.48 1.69 -0.81
CA GLU A 69 12.81 0.55 -1.41
C GLU A 69 11.57 0.23 -0.58
N VAL A 70 10.49 -0.14 -1.28
CA VAL A 70 9.21 -0.44 -0.66
C VAL A 70 8.77 -1.83 -1.07
N LYS A 71 8.46 -2.68 -0.09
CA LYS A 71 8.00 -4.05 -0.34
C LYS A 71 6.95 -4.44 0.69
N MET A 72 6.17 -5.47 0.33
CA MET A 72 5.24 -6.07 1.29
C MET A 72 5.96 -7.08 2.16
N TYR A 73 5.65 -7.05 3.45
CA TYR A 73 6.12 -8.03 4.43
C TYR A 73 4.88 -8.59 5.15
N GLY A 74 4.29 -9.65 4.58
CA GLY A 74 3.01 -10.14 5.07
C GLY A 74 1.92 -9.12 4.83
N ASN A 75 1.25 -8.68 5.90
CA ASN A 75 0.20 -7.68 5.83
C ASN A 75 0.72 -6.26 6.06
N ARG A 76 2.03 -6.08 6.07
CA ARG A 76 2.64 -4.79 6.35
C ARG A 76 3.49 -4.34 5.18
N ILE A 77 3.64 -3.03 5.06
CA ILE A 77 4.53 -2.45 4.06
C ILE A 77 5.86 -2.14 4.75
N GLY A 78 6.95 -2.56 4.11
CA GLY A 78 8.29 -2.28 4.60
C GLY A 78 8.99 -1.26 3.73
N ILE A 79 9.56 -0.23 4.35
CA ILE A 79 10.32 0.80 3.66
C ILE A 79 11.75 0.72 4.14
N LYS A 80 12.65 0.42 3.21
CA LYS A 80 14.08 0.32 3.52
C LYS A 80 14.70 1.71 3.59
N LYS A 81 15.29 2.04 4.74
CA LYS A 81 16.00 3.29 4.95
C LYS A 81 17.40 2.95 5.48
N GLY A 82 18.40 3.01 4.61
CA GLY A 82 19.73 2.58 4.98
C GLY A 82 19.77 1.09 5.32
N ALA A 83 20.24 0.74 6.51
CA ALA A 83 20.35 -0.65 6.97
C ALA A 83 19.11 -1.16 7.67
N MET A 84 18.06 -0.33 7.80
CA MET A 84 16.85 -0.71 8.52
C MET A 84 15.65 -0.71 7.60
N ILE A 85 14.72 -1.62 7.89
CA ILE A 85 13.42 -1.65 7.23
C ILE A 85 12.38 -1.27 8.27
N HIS A 86 11.62 -0.21 7.99
CA HIS A 86 10.53 0.25 8.85
C HIS A 86 9.23 -0.37 8.34
N LEU A 87 8.50 -1.01 9.24
CA LEU A 87 7.25 -1.69 8.90
C LEU A 87 6.07 -0.81 9.29
N TYR A 88 5.15 -0.63 8.34
CA TYR A 88 3.96 0.19 8.52
C TYR A 88 2.72 -0.68 8.36
N ASP A 89 1.68 -0.40 9.14
CA ASP A 89 0.41 -1.10 9.02
C ASP A 89 -0.52 -0.41 8.02
N GLU A 90 -1.75 -0.90 7.92
CA GLU A 90 -2.76 -0.38 7.01
C GLU A 90 -3.17 1.05 7.32
N THR A 91 -2.90 1.52 8.54
CA THR A 91 -3.23 2.89 8.95
C THR A 91 -2.11 3.87 8.65
N GLY A 92 -0.95 3.38 8.18
CA GLY A 92 0.22 4.21 7.92
C GLY A 92 1.09 4.45 9.14
N LYS A 93 0.89 3.68 10.21
CA LYS A 93 1.61 3.80 11.46
C LYS A 93 2.78 2.81 11.50
N VAL A 94 3.92 3.25 11.97
CA VAL A 94 5.08 2.37 12.16
C VAL A 94 4.76 1.35 13.25
N VAL A 95 4.86 0.06 12.92
CA VAL A 95 4.55 -1.02 13.86
C VAL A 95 5.74 -1.91 14.14
N GLY A 96 6.87 -1.66 13.51
CA GLY A 96 8.06 -2.45 13.78
C GLY A 96 9.22 -2.05 12.88
N GLN A 97 10.35 -2.67 13.13
CA GLN A 97 11.57 -2.46 12.35
C GLN A 97 12.29 -3.79 12.25
N THR A 98 13.01 -3.97 11.15
CA THR A 98 13.87 -5.14 10.98
C THR A 98 15.13 -4.71 10.24
N MET A 99 16.17 -5.53 10.31
CA MET A 99 17.41 -5.25 9.62
C MET A 99 17.28 -5.58 8.14
N ALA A 100 17.78 -4.70 7.29
CA ALA A 100 17.91 -4.97 5.87
C ALA A 100 19.07 -5.93 5.64
N ARG A 101 18.90 -6.85 4.68
CA ARG A 101 19.96 -7.80 4.32
C ARG A 101 20.28 -7.71 2.85
#